data_16e49aa6dad624fdcf4303dee1754034
#
_entry.id   16e49aa6dad624fdcf4303dee1754034
#
_cell.length_a   1.000
_cell.length_b   1.000
_cell.length_c   1.000
_cell.angle_alpha   90.00
_cell.angle_beta   90.00
_cell.angle_gamma   90.00
#
_symmetry.space_group_name_H-M   'P 1'
#
loop_
_entity.id
_entity.type
_entity.pdbx_description
1 polymer ?
#
loop_
_entity_poly.entity_id
_entity_poly.type
_entity_poly.pdbx_seq_one_letter_code
_entity_poly.pdbx_strand_id
1 'polypeptide(L)' 'MERKKYFIIEADDAEPPQHYLSGGLEFTTNRQIALRFDLLDSARDFIQNNFSDDDCKIVALEILSSF' A
#
# COMPACT_ATOMS: atom_id res chain seq x y z
N MET A 1 20.17 14.36 0.42
CA MET A 1 19.12 13.42 -0.01
C MET A 1 18.72 12.55 1.14
N GLU A 2 17.45 12.49 1.42
CA GLU A 2 16.92 11.61 2.44
C GLU A 2 16.10 10.51 1.76
N ARG A 3 16.20 9.31 2.31
CA ARG A 3 15.37 8.19 1.89
C ARG A 3 14.18 8.08 2.82
N LYS A 4 12.97 8.15 2.25
CA LYS A 4 11.75 7.91 2.99
C LYS A 4 11.18 6.56 2.58
N LYS A 5 10.87 5.75 3.59
CA LYS A 5 10.20 4.47 3.39
C LYS A 5 8.71 4.65 3.65
N TYR A 6 7.90 4.06 2.79
CA TYR A 6 6.47 4.02 3.01
C TYR A 6 5.91 2.68 2.55
N PHE A 7 4.71 2.38 2.98
CA PHE A 7 4.06 1.10 2.70
C PHE A 7 2.75 1.32 1.99
N ILE A 8 2.45 0.47 1.01
CA ILE A 8 1.16 0.45 0.33
C ILE A 8 0.58 -0.95 0.39
N ILE A 9 -0.72 -1.06 0.15
CA ILE A 9 -1.42 -2.33 0.18
C ILE A 9 -1.79 -2.72 -1.24
N GLU A 10 -1.44 -3.95 -1.64
CA GLU A 10 -1.75 -4.52 -2.94
C GLU A 10 -2.74 -5.66 -2.80
N ALA A 11 -3.58 -5.85 -3.81
CA ALA A 11 -4.42 -7.04 -3.89
C ALA A 11 -3.55 -8.27 -4.16
N ASP A 12 -3.68 -9.29 -3.31
CA ASP A 12 -2.77 -10.44 -3.33
C ASP A 12 -3.01 -11.37 -4.51
N ASP A 13 -4.25 -11.49 -4.95
CA ASP A 13 -4.64 -12.43 -6.01
C ASP A 13 -4.83 -11.77 -7.38
N ALA A 14 -4.41 -10.53 -7.51
CA ALA A 14 -4.66 -9.77 -8.73
C ALA A 14 -3.82 -10.29 -9.89
N GLU A 15 -4.49 -10.55 -11.01
CA GLU A 15 -3.82 -10.71 -12.27
C GLU A 15 -3.32 -9.34 -12.75
N PRO A 16 -2.26 -9.27 -13.58
CA PRO A 16 -1.84 -7.98 -14.12
C PRO A 16 -2.99 -7.30 -14.87
N PRO A 17 -3.16 -5.97 -14.76
CA PRO A 17 -2.34 -5.04 -13.99
C PRO A 17 -2.55 -5.14 -12.48
N GLN A 18 -1.52 -4.76 -11.72
CA GLN A 18 -1.58 -4.78 -10.26
C GLN A 18 -2.59 -3.76 -9.75
N HIS A 19 -3.28 -4.13 -8.68
CA HIS A 19 -4.26 -3.26 -8.03
C HIS A 19 -3.77 -2.87 -6.65
N TYR A 20 -3.92 -1.59 -6.32
CA TYR A 20 -3.48 -0.99 -5.06
C TYR A 20 -4.67 -0.40 -4.32
N LEU A 21 -4.67 -0.51 -3.00
CA LEU A 21 -5.72 0.07 -2.18
C LEU A 21 -5.59 1.59 -2.15
N SER A 22 -6.69 2.29 -2.44
CA SER A 22 -6.78 3.75 -2.32
C SER A 22 -7.46 4.14 -1.01
N GLY A 23 -7.44 5.46 -0.70
CA GLY A 23 -8.01 5.98 0.54
C GLY A 23 -9.51 5.76 0.73
N GLY A 24 -10.23 5.46 -0.35
CA GLY A 24 -11.67 5.20 -0.29
C GLY A 24 -12.04 3.73 -0.16
N LEU A 25 -11.11 2.88 0.23
CA LEU A 25 -11.29 1.43 0.31
C LEU A 25 -11.57 0.78 -1.05
N GLU A 26 -11.15 1.44 -2.12
CA GLU A 26 -11.26 0.94 -3.48
C GLU A 26 -9.89 0.55 -4.00
N PHE A 27 -9.83 -0.45 -4.85
CA PHE A 27 -8.60 -0.84 -5.51
C PHE A 27 -8.46 -0.10 -6.84
N THR A 28 -7.25 0.37 -7.12
CA THR A 28 -6.95 1.14 -8.32
C THR A 28 -5.67 0.61 -8.96
N THR A 29 -5.55 0.75 -10.26
CA THR A 29 -4.31 0.46 -10.98
C THR A 29 -3.32 1.63 -10.93
N ASN A 30 -3.75 2.79 -10.42
CA ASN A 30 -2.90 3.97 -10.34
C ASN A 30 -2.16 3.99 -9.01
N ARG A 31 -0.86 3.65 -9.06
CA ARG A 31 0.00 3.60 -7.88
C ARG A 31 0.14 4.96 -7.19
N GLN A 32 -0.01 6.05 -7.92
CA GLN A 32 0.16 7.39 -7.37
C GLN A 32 -0.94 7.78 -6.38
N ILE A 33 -2.12 7.18 -6.52
CA ILE A 33 -3.23 7.45 -5.60
C ILE A 33 -3.40 6.37 -4.55
N ALA A 34 -2.48 5.41 -4.50
CA ALA A 34 -2.50 4.36 -3.48
C ALA A 34 -2.31 4.97 -2.10
N LEU A 35 -3.03 4.42 -1.13
CA LEU A 35 -2.94 4.85 0.26
C LEU A 35 -1.55 4.51 0.81
N ARG A 36 -0.89 5.49 1.41
CA ARG A 36 0.47 5.34 1.93
C ARG A 36 0.47 5.30 3.45
N PHE A 37 1.29 4.42 4.00
CA PHE A 37 1.48 4.29 5.44
C PHE A 37 2.95 4.50 5.78
N ASP A 38 3.22 5.26 6.82
CA ASP A 38 4.60 5.50 7.27
C ASP A 38 5.15 4.32 8.08
N LEU A 39 4.27 3.55 8.70
CA LEU A 39 4.65 2.44 9.57
C LEU A 39 4.03 1.14 9.07
N LEU A 40 4.81 0.07 9.14
CA LEU A 40 4.34 -1.26 8.78
C LEU A 40 3.14 -1.68 9.65
N ASP A 41 3.20 -1.39 10.95
CA ASP A 41 2.13 -1.76 11.88
C ASP A 41 0.82 -1.08 11.53
N SER A 42 0.88 0.17 11.08
CA SER A 42 -0.31 0.90 10.65
C SER A 42 -0.98 0.25 9.44
N ALA A 43 -0.18 -0.19 8.47
CA ALA A 43 -0.69 -0.89 7.30
C ALA A 43 -1.32 -2.23 7.68
N ARG A 44 -0.68 -2.97 8.59
CA ARG A 44 -1.20 -4.26 9.06
C ARG A 44 -2.52 -4.09 9.80
N ASP A 45 -2.61 -3.10 10.70
CA ASP A 45 -3.84 -2.81 11.42
C ASP A 45 -4.97 -2.44 10.47
N PHE A 46 -4.67 -1.68 9.44
CA PHE A 46 -5.65 -1.29 8.45
C PHE A 46 -6.23 -2.52 7.73
N ILE A 47 -5.35 -3.44 7.34
CA ILE A 47 -5.79 -4.68 6.68
C ILE A 47 -6.66 -5.51 7.63
N GLN A 48 -6.22 -5.69 8.87
CA GLN A 48 -6.95 -6.50 9.84
C GLN A 48 -8.32 -5.94 10.16
N ASN A 49 -8.47 -4.61 10.15
CA ASN A 49 -9.73 -3.97 10.48
C ASN A 49 -10.70 -3.91 9.30
N ASN A 50 -10.21 -3.99 8.07
CA ASN A 50 -11.04 -3.77 6.89
C ASN A 50 -11.07 -4.96 5.93
N PHE A 51 -10.09 -5.85 6.00
CA PHE A 51 -9.95 -6.99 5.08
C PHE A 51 -9.47 -8.21 5.85
N SER A 52 -9.50 -9.37 5.18
CA SER A 52 -8.82 -10.54 5.72
C SER A 52 -7.37 -10.54 5.26
N ASP A 53 -6.49 -11.13 6.07
CA ASP A 53 -5.04 -11.14 5.82
C ASP A 53 -4.66 -11.82 4.50
N ASP A 54 -5.52 -12.72 4.00
CA ASP A 54 -5.24 -13.50 2.80
C ASP A 54 -5.52 -12.73 1.51
N ASP A 55 -6.25 -11.62 1.59
CA ASP A 55 -6.70 -10.89 0.39
C ASP A 55 -5.75 -9.79 -0.03
N CYS A 56 -4.87 -9.36 0.86
CA CYS A 56 -4.01 -8.21 0.62
C CYS A 56 -2.59 -8.50 1.10
N LYS A 57 -1.62 -7.82 0.47
CA LYS A 57 -0.24 -7.85 0.92
C LYS A 57 0.30 -6.43 1.03
N ILE A 58 1.32 -6.27 1.87
CA ILE A 58 1.97 -4.99 2.10
C ILE A 58 3.25 -4.92 1.29
N VAL A 59 3.42 -3.83 0.56
CA VAL A 59 4.62 -3.59 -0.25
C VAL A 59 5.35 -2.39 0.31
N ALA A 60 6.63 -2.57 0.61
CA ALA A 60 7.50 -1.50 1.08
C ALA A 60 8.13 -0.79 -0.12
N LEU A 61 8.04 0.53 -0.12
CA LEU A 61 8.60 1.36 -1.18
C LEU A 61 9.50 2.43 -0.58
N GLU A 62 10.48 2.88 -1.35
CA GLU A 62 11.38 3.96 -0.94
C GLU A 62 11.26 5.12 -1.90
N ILE A 63 11.24 6.32 -1.35
CA ILE A 63 11.29 7.55 -2.12
C ILE A 63 12.59 8.26 -1.80
N LEU A 64 13.28 8.75 -2.82
CA LEU A 64 14.41 9.65 -2.64
C LEU A 64 13.87 11.06 -2.61
N SER A 65 14.05 11.72 -1.47
CA SER A 65 13.68 13.13 -1.31
C SER A 65 14.90 13.99 -1.54
N SER A 66 14.85 14.88 -2.51
CA SER A 66 15.95 15.79 -2.82
C SER A 66 15.62 17.18 -2.31
N PHE A 67 16.12 17.48 -1.14
CA PHE A 67 16.06 18.82 -0.57
C PHE A 67 17.44 19.25 -0.12
#